data_93bffa8c80145b228efe5b4e53318e6b
#
_entry.id   93bffa8c80145b228efe5b4e53318e6b
#
_cell.length_a   1.000
_cell.length_b   1.000
_cell.length_c   1.000
_cell.angle_alpha   90.00
_cell.angle_beta   90.00
_cell.angle_gamma   90.00
#
_symmetry.space_group_name_H-M   'P 1'
#
loop_
_entity.id
_entity.type
_entity.pdbx_description
1 polymer ?
#
loop_
_entity_poly.entity_id
_entity_poly.type
_entity_poly.pdbx_seq_one_letter_code
_entity_poly.pdbx_strand_id
1 'polypeptide(L)'
;MDINSFNRVGANIRKAGFLIVLFYLLVVLIMKFLEANNFFGYSFSMLSNDIFAPPSLNHFCGTDRLGRDVCLRTLQGSSLAIEVVFLAILFSLSLGLPLGLLSGYFGGFFDKCLSLIMDTIFSIPVILLSVVVAFVLGKGILNAALALCIVYSPQYFRLIRNQTILVKSETYVEAAQVSGADVKTIIFKYILPNVITPLPILLTLNAADAVLVLGSLGFLGLGVPADVPEWGSDLNLALACLLYTSPSPRDKRQSRMPSSA
;
A
#
# COMPACT_ATOMS: atom_id res chain seq x y z
N MET A 1 38.09 -5.89 2.82
CA MET A 1 36.79 -6.39 2.31
C MET A 1 36.71 -5.96 0.86
N ASP A 2 36.76 -6.91 -0.09
CA ASP A 2 36.92 -6.61 -1.52
C ASP A 2 35.70 -5.90 -2.09
N ILE A 3 35.90 -4.76 -2.75
CA ILE A 3 34.86 -3.97 -3.43
C ILE A 3 34.07 -4.85 -4.41
N ASN A 4 34.71 -5.86 -5.02
CA ASN A 4 34.08 -6.83 -5.91
C ASN A 4 33.10 -7.79 -5.18
N SER A 5 33.37 -8.14 -3.94
CA SER A 5 32.47 -8.97 -3.13
C SER A 5 31.22 -8.20 -2.72
N PHE A 6 31.38 -6.92 -2.35
CA PHE A 6 30.27 -6.02 -2.01
C PHE A 6 29.32 -5.78 -3.22
N ASN A 7 29.90 -5.55 -4.40
CA ASN A 7 29.11 -5.38 -5.63
C ASN A 7 28.35 -6.66 -6.03
N ARG A 8 28.94 -7.83 -5.84
CA ARG A 8 28.24 -9.13 -6.10
C ARG A 8 27.09 -9.36 -5.12
N VAL A 9 27.29 -9.09 -3.83
CA VAL A 9 26.23 -9.20 -2.82
C VAL A 9 25.08 -8.25 -3.14
N GLY A 10 25.36 -6.99 -3.45
CA GLY A 10 24.35 -6.03 -3.86
C GLY A 10 23.59 -6.42 -5.13
N ALA A 11 24.27 -7.02 -6.12
CA ALA A 11 23.63 -7.53 -7.34
C ALA A 11 22.70 -8.73 -7.04
N ASN A 12 23.11 -9.62 -6.15
CA ASN A 12 22.31 -10.79 -5.77
C ASN A 12 21.07 -10.40 -4.96
N ILE A 13 21.18 -9.43 -4.04
CA ILE A 13 20.04 -8.89 -3.29
C ILE A 13 19.02 -8.25 -4.23
N ARG A 14 19.47 -7.45 -5.22
CA ARG A 14 18.57 -6.84 -6.21
C ARG A 14 17.86 -7.91 -7.06
N LYS A 15 18.57 -8.95 -7.49
CA LYS A 15 17.97 -10.07 -8.25
C LYS A 15 16.94 -10.81 -7.40
N ALA A 16 17.27 -11.12 -6.14
CA ALA A 16 16.35 -11.78 -5.23
C ALA A 16 15.08 -10.95 -4.99
N GLY A 17 15.23 -9.65 -4.72
CA GLY A 17 14.09 -8.74 -4.56
C GLY A 17 13.21 -8.67 -5.82
N PHE A 18 13.84 -8.57 -7.00
CA PHE A 18 13.11 -8.58 -8.27
C PHE A 18 12.33 -9.88 -8.49
N LEU A 19 12.95 -11.03 -8.20
CA LEU A 19 12.31 -12.34 -8.33
C LEU A 19 11.12 -12.49 -7.37
N ILE A 20 11.23 -12.00 -6.14
CA ILE A 20 10.13 -12.03 -5.15
C ILE A 20 8.96 -11.18 -5.65
N VAL A 21 9.22 -9.95 -6.10
CA VAL A 21 8.17 -9.07 -6.63
C VAL A 21 7.53 -9.68 -7.88
N LEU A 22 8.33 -10.21 -8.79
CA LEU A 22 7.83 -10.86 -10.01
C LEU A 22 6.96 -12.09 -9.69
N PHE A 23 7.40 -12.93 -8.75
CA PHE A 23 6.63 -14.07 -8.27
C PHE A 23 5.28 -13.62 -7.69
N TYR A 24 5.29 -12.58 -6.86
CA TYR A 24 4.08 -12.06 -6.24
C TYR A 24 3.09 -11.47 -7.27
N LEU A 25 3.60 -10.70 -8.24
CA LEU A 25 2.78 -10.20 -9.35
C LEU A 25 2.20 -11.33 -10.20
N LEU A 26 2.97 -12.39 -10.43
CA LEU A 26 2.52 -13.57 -11.18
C LEU A 26 1.38 -14.28 -10.42
N VAL A 27 1.51 -14.46 -9.11
CA VAL A 27 0.43 -15.04 -8.28
C VAL A 27 -0.84 -14.20 -8.39
N VAL A 28 -0.74 -12.87 -8.29
CA VAL A 28 -1.90 -11.96 -8.41
C VAL A 28 -2.54 -12.04 -9.80
N LEU A 29 -1.74 -12.08 -10.86
CA LEU A 29 -2.23 -12.22 -12.23
C LEU A 29 -2.95 -13.55 -12.45
N ILE A 30 -2.40 -14.64 -11.92
CA ILE A 30 -3.04 -15.96 -11.95
C ILE A 30 -4.37 -15.90 -11.20
N MET A 31 -4.42 -15.32 -10.00
CA MET A 31 -5.65 -15.23 -9.22
C MET A 31 -6.72 -14.42 -9.96
N LYS A 32 -6.38 -13.24 -10.52
CA LYS A 32 -7.31 -12.45 -11.34
C LYS A 32 -7.78 -13.18 -12.60
N PHE A 33 -6.91 -13.94 -13.25
CA PHE A 33 -7.28 -14.76 -14.40
C PHE A 33 -8.25 -15.87 -14.03
N LEU A 34 -8.03 -16.55 -12.90
CA LEU A 34 -8.90 -17.61 -12.40
C LEU A 34 -10.27 -17.05 -11.97
N GLU A 35 -10.30 -15.87 -11.33
CA GLU A 35 -11.53 -15.14 -11.01
C GLU A 35 -12.32 -14.75 -12.25
N ALA A 36 -11.65 -14.16 -13.25
CA ALA A 36 -12.29 -13.74 -14.49
C ALA A 36 -12.92 -14.88 -15.29
N ASN A 37 -12.34 -16.09 -15.21
CA ASN A 37 -12.84 -17.28 -15.89
C ASN A 37 -13.80 -18.11 -15.02
N ASN A 38 -14.19 -17.64 -13.84
CA ASN A 38 -15.02 -18.38 -12.87
C ASN A 38 -14.52 -19.82 -12.60
N PHE A 39 -13.20 -20.05 -12.69
CA PHE A 39 -12.60 -21.38 -12.62
C PHE A 39 -12.88 -22.08 -11.28
N PHE A 40 -12.96 -21.30 -10.21
CA PHE A 40 -13.34 -21.80 -8.88
C PHE A 40 -14.83 -21.72 -8.61
N GLY A 41 -15.64 -21.29 -9.58
CA GLY A 41 -17.07 -21.10 -9.42
C GLY A 41 -17.39 -20.13 -8.29
N TYR A 42 -18.57 -20.26 -7.70
CA TYR A 42 -18.98 -19.52 -6.49
C TYR A 42 -18.20 -19.93 -5.22
N SER A 43 -17.14 -20.76 -5.33
CA SER A 43 -16.40 -21.35 -4.20
C SER A 43 -15.72 -20.36 -3.29
N PHE A 44 -15.45 -19.14 -3.75
CA PHE A 44 -14.75 -18.14 -2.94
C PHE A 44 -15.60 -17.56 -1.79
N SER A 45 -16.91 -17.56 -1.95
CA SER A 45 -17.88 -17.14 -0.93
C SER A 45 -18.68 -18.30 -0.37
N MET A 46 -18.49 -19.52 -0.89
CA MET A 46 -19.23 -20.67 -0.39
C MET A 46 -18.80 -20.98 1.04
N LEU A 47 -19.76 -20.81 1.92
CA LEU A 47 -19.74 -21.36 3.25
C LEU A 47 -19.62 -22.88 3.11
N SER A 48 -18.46 -23.44 3.39
CA SER A 48 -18.33 -24.87 3.63
C SER A 48 -19.21 -25.18 4.84
N ASN A 49 -19.85 -26.31 4.86
CA ASN A 49 -20.61 -26.76 6.06
C ASN A 49 -19.67 -26.99 7.26
N ASP A 50 -18.35 -27.05 7.02
CA ASP A 50 -17.35 -27.35 8.03
C ASP A 50 -16.66 -26.03 8.51
N ILE A 51 -17.22 -25.47 9.57
CA ILE A 51 -16.66 -24.30 10.27
C ILE A 51 -15.44 -24.75 11.07
N PHE A 52 -14.32 -23.99 10.98
CA PHE A 52 -13.05 -24.32 11.66
C PHE A 52 -12.51 -25.71 11.31
N ALA A 53 -12.73 -26.19 10.09
CA ALA A 53 -12.15 -27.46 9.64
C ALA A 53 -10.61 -27.38 9.69
N PRO A 54 -9.93 -28.42 10.19
CA PRO A 54 -8.48 -28.47 10.20
C PRO A 54 -7.91 -28.53 8.78
N PRO A 55 -6.59 -28.24 8.61
CA PRO A 55 -5.91 -28.38 7.33
C PRO A 55 -6.14 -29.78 6.72
N SER A 56 -6.53 -29.81 5.43
CA SER A 56 -6.84 -31.02 4.68
C SER A 56 -6.47 -30.86 3.21
N LEU A 57 -6.56 -31.92 2.41
CA LEU A 57 -6.32 -31.85 0.96
C LEU A 57 -7.31 -30.94 0.23
N ASN A 58 -8.53 -30.76 0.77
CA ASN A 58 -9.53 -29.86 0.21
C ASN A 58 -9.35 -28.41 0.68
N HIS A 59 -8.81 -28.21 1.88
CA HIS A 59 -8.57 -26.90 2.51
C HIS A 59 -7.18 -26.89 3.14
N PHE A 60 -6.14 -26.51 2.38
CA PHE A 60 -4.75 -26.58 2.82
C PHE A 60 -4.46 -25.83 4.13
N CYS A 61 -5.11 -24.69 4.35
CA CYS A 61 -4.99 -23.90 5.57
C CYS A 61 -6.19 -24.05 6.51
N GLY A 62 -7.09 -25.00 6.23
CA GLY A 62 -8.36 -25.13 6.95
C GLY A 62 -9.36 -24.04 6.57
N THR A 63 -10.46 -23.98 7.34
CA THR A 63 -11.56 -23.02 7.13
C THR A 63 -11.69 -22.04 8.30
N ASP A 64 -12.22 -20.86 8.02
CA ASP A 64 -12.48 -19.82 9.02
C ASP A 64 -13.81 -20.08 9.77
N ARG A 65 -14.20 -19.12 10.63
CA ARG A 65 -15.47 -19.16 11.39
C ARG A 65 -16.73 -19.17 10.50
N LEU A 66 -16.61 -18.83 9.23
CA LEU A 66 -17.68 -18.82 8.25
C LEU A 66 -17.56 -19.99 7.26
N GLY A 67 -16.64 -20.94 7.50
CA GLY A 67 -16.38 -22.07 6.62
C GLY A 67 -15.69 -21.70 5.29
N ARG A 68 -15.02 -20.53 5.21
CA ARG A 68 -14.31 -20.10 4.01
C ARG A 68 -12.87 -20.60 4.04
N ASP A 69 -12.30 -20.98 2.89
CA ASP A 69 -10.91 -21.43 2.78
C ASP A 69 -9.92 -20.30 3.08
N VAL A 70 -9.10 -20.47 4.11
CA VAL A 70 -8.16 -19.47 4.60
C VAL A 70 -7.04 -19.21 3.59
N CYS A 71 -6.53 -20.25 2.91
CA CYS A 71 -5.47 -20.12 1.91
C CYS A 71 -5.93 -19.30 0.71
N LEU A 72 -7.08 -19.65 0.14
CA LEU A 72 -7.64 -18.94 -1.01
C LEU A 72 -7.94 -17.49 -0.66
N ARG A 73 -8.52 -17.25 0.52
CA ARG A 73 -8.84 -15.90 1.00
C ARG A 73 -7.60 -15.05 1.19
N THR A 74 -6.51 -15.61 1.70
CA THR A 74 -5.22 -14.91 1.82
C THR A 74 -4.64 -14.54 0.46
N LEU A 75 -4.74 -15.43 -0.54
CA LEU A 75 -4.29 -15.15 -1.89
C LEU A 75 -5.14 -14.07 -2.59
N GLN A 76 -6.45 -14.08 -2.38
CA GLN A 76 -7.33 -13.03 -2.90
C GLN A 76 -7.06 -11.67 -2.24
N GLY A 77 -6.82 -11.64 -0.93
CA GLY A 77 -6.42 -10.43 -0.22
C GLY A 77 -5.16 -9.78 -0.81
N SER A 78 -4.23 -10.58 -1.36
CA SER A 78 -3.07 -10.07 -2.06
C SER A 78 -3.42 -9.32 -3.35
N SER A 79 -4.39 -9.81 -4.11
CA SER A 79 -4.89 -9.14 -5.32
C SER A 79 -5.51 -7.78 -4.99
N LEU A 80 -6.35 -7.74 -3.96
CA LEU A 80 -6.96 -6.51 -3.48
C LEU A 80 -5.90 -5.50 -2.99
N ALA A 81 -4.93 -5.96 -2.20
CA ALA A 81 -3.89 -5.09 -1.67
C ALA A 81 -3.10 -4.41 -2.80
N ILE A 82 -2.70 -5.16 -3.84
CA ILE A 82 -2.00 -4.59 -4.99
C ILE A 82 -2.89 -3.59 -5.74
N GLU A 83 -4.18 -3.89 -5.92
CA GLU A 83 -5.10 -2.98 -6.61
C GLU A 83 -5.25 -1.66 -5.87
N VAL A 84 -5.50 -1.70 -4.55
CA VAL A 84 -5.63 -0.49 -3.72
C VAL A 84 -4.34 0.33 -3.71
N VAL A 85 -3.19 -0.34 -3.52
CA VAL A 85 -1.88 0.33 -3.50
C VAL A 85 -1.56 0.96 -4.85
N PHE A 86 -1.82 0.27 -5.96
CA PHE A 86 -1.62 0.81 -7.30
C PHE A 86 -2.47 2.07 -7.53
N LEU A 87 -3.76 2.03 -7.19
CA LEU A 87 -4.66 3.19 -7.29
C LEU A 87 -4.20 4.34 -6.38
N ALA A 88 -3.82 4.04 -5.14
CA ALA A 88 -3.32 5.03 -4.20
C ALA A 88 -2.09 5.76 -4.72
N ILE A 89 -1.11 5.02 -5.24
CA ILE A 89 0.10 5.58 -5.84
C ILE A 89 -0.23 6.41 -7.08
N LEU A 90 -1.07 5.88 -7.97
CA LEU A 90 -1.47 6.57 -9.18
C LEU A 90 -2.13 7.91 -8.87
N PHE A 91 -3.07 7.94 -7.92
CA PHE A 91 -3.74 9.17 -7.50
C PHE A 91 -2.78 10.13 -6.78
N SER A 92 -1.92 9.62 -5.87
CA SER A 92 -0.94 10.44 -5.18
C SER A 92 0.04 11.11 -6.15
N LEU A 93 0.51 10.35 -7.14
CA LEU A 93 1.41 10.85 -8.16
C LEU A 93 0.72 11.85 -9.09
N SER A 94 -0.54 11.58 -9.48
CA SER A 94 -1.32 12.49 -10.33
C SER A 94 -1.56 13.86 -9.70
N LEU A 95 -1.55 13.94 -8.36
CA LEU A 95 -1.61 15.20 -7.62
C LEU A 95 -0.22 15.76 -7.33
N GLY A 96 0.67 14.94 -6.78
CA GLY A 96 1.98 15.37 -6.30
C GLY A 96 2.93 15.82 -7.41
N LEU A 97 2.93 15.13 -8.57
CA LEU A 97 3.82 15.45 -9.66
C LEU A 97 3.52 16.82 -10.30
N PRO A 98 2.30 17.13 -10.79
CA PRO A 98 2.05 18.42 -11.39
C PRO A 98 2.16 19.56 -10.39
N LEU A 99 1.64 19.39 -9.16
CA LEU A 99 1.74 20.42 -8.13
C LEU A 99 3.19 20.68 -7.72
N GLY A 100 4.01 19.64 -7.59
CA GLY A 100 5.44 19.77 -7.29
C GLY A 100 6.23 20.44 -8.40
N LEU A 101 5.97 20.09 -9.67
CA LEU A 101 6.58 20.73 -10.83
C LEU A 101 6.25 22.22 -10.91
N LEU A 102 4.97 22.56 -10.80
CA LEU A 102 4.52 23.95 -10.87
C LEU A 102 5.06 24.78 -9.71
N SER A 103 4.99 24.23 -8.50
CA SER A 103 5.50 24.86 -7.28
C SER A 103 7.02 25.13 -7.37
N GLY A 104 7.81 24.11 -7.75
CA GLY A 104 9.24 24.24 -7.89
C GLY A 104 9.67 25.17 -9.03
N TYR A 105 8.91 25.18 -10.15
CA TYR A 105 9.23 26.02 -11.30
C TYR A 105 8.90 27.50 -11.08
N PHE A 106 7.67 27.82 -10.65
CA PHE A 106 7.24 29.21 -10.48
C PHE A 106 7.72 29.83 -9.19
N GLY A 107 7.80 29.07 -8.10
CA GLY A 107 8.23 29.58 -6.80
C GLY A 107 7.29 30.64 -6.21
N GLY A 108 7.84 31.54 -5.41
CA GLY A 108 7.15 32.71 -4.88
C GLY A 108 6.03 32.40 -3.90
N PHE A 109 4.94 33.17 -3.95
CA PHE A 109 3.79 33.03 -3.04
C PHE A 109 3.02 31.71 -3.28
N PHE A 110 2.85 31.32 -4.55
CA PHE A 110 2.20 30.09 -4.92
C PHE A 110 2.87 28.86 -4.31
N ASP A 111 4.20 28.81 -4.42
CA ASP A 111 5.02 27.75 -3.80
C ASP A 111 4.87 27.71 -2.27
N LYS A 112 4.89 28.87 -1.62
CA LYS A 112 4.74 28.97 -0.16
C LYS A 112 3.36 28.44 0.29
N CYS A 113 2.28 28.80 -0.40
CA CYS A 113 0.94 28.33 -0.07
C CYS A 113 0.81 26.82 -0.25
N LEU A 114 1.25 26.26 -1.39
CA LEU A 114 1.19 24.83 -1.63
C LEU A 114 2.04 24.04 -0.63
N SER A 115 3.27 24.51 -0.37
CA SER A 115 4.13 23.88 0.62
C SER A 115 3.53 23.90 2.01
N LEU A 116 2.90 25.01 2.43
CA LEU A 116 2.22 25.07 3.72
C LEU A 116 1.09 24.03 3.85
N ILE A 117 0.26 23.88 2.81
CA ILE A 117 -0.81 22.89 2.80
C ILE A 117 -0.24 21.48 2.89
N MET A 118 0.74 21.16 2.05
CA MET A 118 1.36 19.84 2.02
C MET A 118 2.12 19.51 3.31
N ASP A 119 2.79 20.50 3.90
CA ASP A 119 3.50 20.34 5.17
C ASP A 119 2.53 20.16 6.35
N THR A 120 1.38 20.83 6.31
CA THR A 120 0.32 20.64 7.31
C THR A 120 -0.25 19.22 7.25
N ILE A 121 -0.54 18.69 6.06
CA ILE A 121 -0.99 17.31 5.89
C ILE A 121 0.10 16.33 6.38
N PHE A 122 1.35 16.56 6.01
CA PHE A 122 2.48 15.72 6.36
C PHE A 122 2.84 15.74 7.86
N SER A 123 2.43 16.77 8.60
CA SER A 123 2.68 16.87 10.05
C SER A 123 1.83 15.88 10.87
N ILE A 124 0.76 15.35 10.28
CA ILE A 124 -0.12 14.39 10.95
C ILE A 124 0.45 12.98 10.75
N PRO A 125 0.56 12.14 11.81
CA PRO A 125 0.99 10.77 11.66
C PRO A 125 0.14 10.00 10.64
N VAL A 126 0.82 9.29 9.71
CA VAL A 126 0.22 8.59 8.55
C VAL A 126 -1.01 7.76 8.95
N ILE A 127 -0.89 6.91 9.99
CA ILE A 127 -1.98 6.03 10.42
C ILE A 127 -3.18 6.86 10.92
N LEU A 128 -2.94 7.92 11.71
CA LEU A 128 -4.03 8.75 12.23
C LEU A 128 -4.77 9.47 11.10
N LEU A 129 -4.03 10.07 10.17
CA LEU A 129 -4.63 10.74 9.02
C LEU A 129 -5.43 9.77 8.15
N SER A 130 -4.87 8.58 7.85
CA SER A 130 -5.54 7.57 7.04
C SER A 130 -6.84 7.08 7.69
N VAL A 131 -6.86 6.88 9.02
CA VAL A 131 -8.06 6.50 9.78
C VAL A 131 -9.14 7.58 9.68
N VAL A 132 -8.78 8.84 9.92
CA VAL A 132 -9.74 9.95 9.84
C VAL A 132 -10.33 10.07 8.44
N VAL A 133 -9.49 10.03 7.41
CA VAL A 133 -9.96 10.15 6.02
C VAL A 133 -10.80 8.93 5.62
N ALA A 134 -10.38 7.71 5.95
CA ALA A 134 -11.14 6.50 5.67
C ALA A 134 -12.50 6.48 6.39
N PHE A 135 -12.55 6.99 7.62
CA PHE A 135 -13.81 7.12 8.36
C PHE A 135 -14.79 8.09 7.66
N VAL A 136 -14.30 9.21 7.15
CA VAL A 136 -15.12 10.20 6.44
C VAL A 136 -15.60 9.69 5.07
N LEU A 137 -14.72 9.02 4.33
CA LEU A 137 -15.05 8.50 2.99
C LEU A 137 -15.89 7.22 3.05
N GLY A 138 -15.85 6.50 4.17
CA GLY A 138 -16.52 5.20 4.31
C GLY A 138 -15.74 4.05 3.69
N LYS A 139 -16.31 2.84 3.81
CA LYS A 139 -15.69 1.59 3.34
C LYS A 139 -15.73 1.49 1.82
N GLY A 140 -14.66 0.95 1.23
CA GLY A 140 -14.59 0.70 -0.21
C GLY A 140 -13.16 0.71 -0.74
N ILE A 141 -12.93 -0.02 -1.83
CA ILE A 141 -11.62 -0.11 -2.48
C ILE A 141 -11.13 1.29 -2.92
N LEU A 142 -12.00 2.04 -3.60
CA LEU A 142 -11.67 3.37 -4.07
C LEU A 142 -11.47 4.36 -2.91
N ASN A 143 -12.30 4.27 -1.88
CA ASN A 143 -12.21 5.13 -0.70
C ASN A 143 -10.93 4.87 0.10
N ALA A 144 -10.52 3.61 0.25
CA ALA A 144 -9.24 3.25 0.84
C ALA A 144 -8.06 3.79 0.01
N ALA A 145 -8.11 3.67 -1.32
CA ALA A 145 -7.09 4.23 -2.21
C ALA A 145 -7.02 5.77 -2.13
N LEU A 146 -8.16 6.46 -2.04
CA LEU A 146 -8.21 7.92 -1.87
C LEU A 146 -7.69 8.35 -0.50
N ALA A 147 -7.98 7.61 0.56
CA ALA A 147 -7.43 7.88 1.88
C ALA A 147 -5.89 7.81 1.86
N LEU A 148 -5.34 6.77 1.27
CA LEU A 148 -3.89 6.63 1.08
C LEU A 148 -3.32 7.70 0.13
N CYS A 149 -4.06 8.10 -0.90
CA CYS A 149 -3.67 9.19 -1.80
C CYS A 149 -3.41 10.49 -1.05
N ILE A 150 -4.31 10.89 -0.18
CA ILE A 150 -4.16 12.13 0.62
C ILE A 150 -2.92 12.05 1.50
N VAL A 151 -2.67 10.90 2.09
CA VAL A 151 -1.52 10.67 2.99
C VAL A 151 -0.18 10.73 2.25
N TYR A 152 -0.09 10.16 1.04
CA TYR A 152 1.18 10.07 0.30
C TYR A 152 1.42 11.24 -0.66
N SER A 153 0.40 12.00 -1.05
CA SER A 153 0.55 13.14 -1.96
C SER A 153 1.61 14.16 -1.53
N PRO A 154 1.76 14.53 -0.24
CA PRO A 154 2.79 15.46 0.21
C PRO A 154 4.22 14.96 -0.02
N GLN A 155 4.46 13.65 0.08
CA GLN A 155 5.79 13.07 -0.14
C GLN A 155 6.20 13.20 -1.61
N TYR A 156 5.28 12.88 -2.55
CA TYR A 156 5.53 13.07 -3.98
C TYR A 156 5.70 14.54 -4.34
N PHE A 157 4.81 15.40 -3.83
CA PHE A 157 4.93 16.84 -4.01
C PHE A 157 6.30 17.36 -3.58
N ARG A 158 6.75 17.02 -2.37
CA ARG A 158 8.01 17.50 -1.79
C ARG A 158 9.22 17.02 -2.59
N LEU A 159 9.24 15.73 -2.98
CA LEU A 159 10.31 15.18 -3.81
C LEU A 159 10.41 15.92 -5.15
N ILE A 160 9.28 15.99 -5.87
CA ILE A 160 9.22 16.62 -7.20
C ILE A 160 9.57 18.10 -7.14
N ARG A 161 9.03 18.82 -6.15
CA ARG A 161 9.34 20.25 -5.95
C ARG A 161 10.83 20.47 -5.75
N ASN A 162 11.46 19.73 -4.85
CA ASN A 162 12.88 19.87 -4.56
C ASN A 162 13.75 19.54 -5.79
N GLN A 163 13.43 18.45 -6.50
CA GLN A 163 14.10 18.09 -7.74
C GLN A 163 13.91 19.16 -8.83
N THR A 164 12.72 19.73 -8.94
CA THR A 164 12.42 20.79 -9.91
C THR A 164 13.28 22.05 -9.64
N ILE A 165 13.42 22.45 -8.37
CA ILE A 165 14.25 23.59 -7.98
C ILE A 165 15.71 23.33 -8.35
N LEU A 166 16.24 22.13 -8.06
CA LEU A 166 17.61 21.76 -8.39
C LEU A 166 17.85 21.75 -9.91
N VAL A 167 16.99 21.07 -10.66
CA VAL A 167 17.13 20.95 -12.12
C VAL A 167 16.95 22.30 -12.82
N LYS A 168 16.06 23.16 -12.31
CA LYS A 168 15.83 24.50 -12.87
C LYS A 168 17.09 25.36 -12.83
N SER A 169 17.99 25.18 -11.86
CA SER A 169 19.25 25.93 -11.72
C SER A 169 20.42 25.37 -12.54
N GLU A 170 20.17 24.31 -13.33
CA GLU A 170 21.21 23.76 -14.19
C GLU A 170 21.46 24.57 -15.43
N THR A 171 22.75 24.67 -15.84
CA THR A 171 23.19 25.52 -16.96
C THR A 171 22.51 25.22 -18.29
N TYR A 172 22.13 23.95 -18.55
CA TYR A 172 21.43 23.60 -19.79
C TYR A 172 19.99 24.14 -19.82
N VAL A 173 19.33 24.28 -18.63
CA VAL A 173 18.00 24.89 -18.52
C VAL A 173 18.09 26.39 -18.75
N GLU A 174 19.10 27.05 -18.17
CA GLU A 174 19.36 28.48 -18.43
C GLU A 174 19.66 28.77 -19.90
N ALA A 175 20.49 27.92 -20.53
CA ALA A 175 20.79 28.03 -21.96
C ALA A 175 19.53 27.89 -22.83
N ALA A 176 18.60 26.97 -22.46
CA ALA A 176 17.33 26.81 -23.14
C ALA A 176 16.42 28.06 -22.99
N GLN A 177 16.43 28.69 -21.80
CA GLN A 177 15.68 29.94 -21.55
C GLN A 177 16.25 31.10 -22.39
N VAL A 178 17.55 31.28 -22.42
CA VAL A 178 18.19 32.31 -23.22
C VAL A 178 17.98 32.11 -24.72
N SER A 179 17.86 30.85 -25.15
CA SER A 179 17.54 30.48 -26.53
C SER A 179 16.06 30.68 -26.90
N GLY A 180 15.24 31.20 -25.98
CA GLY A 180 13.83 31.53 -26.23
C GLY A 180 12.87 30.36 -26.15
N ALA A 181 13.24 29.24 -25.47
CA ALA A 181 12.35 28.14 -25.25
C ALA A 181 11.15 28.55 -24.37
N ASP A 182 9.95 28.17 -24.75
CA ASP A 182 8.74 28.42 -23.98
C ASP A 182 8.68 27.60 -22.68
N VAL A 183 7.92 28.06 -21.70
CA VAL A 183 7.81 27.44 -20.37
C VAL A 183 7.39 25.97 -20.45
N LYS A 184 6.47 25.61 -21.35
CA LYS A 184 6.03 24.23 -21.54
C LYS A 184 7.18 23.34 -22.00
N THR A 185 7.94 23.79 -23.00
CA THR A 185 9.11 23.08 -23.51
C THR A 185 10.17 22.90 -22.40
N ILE A 186 10.41 23.93 -21.59
CA ILE A 186 11.34 23.84 -20.46
C ILE A 186 10.88 22.79 -19.47
N ILE A 187 9.63 22.85 -19.02
CA ILE A 187 9.10 21.91 -18.02
C ILE A 187 9.10 20.47 -18.56
N PHE A 188 8.51 20.22 -19.73
CA PHE A 188 8.29 18.85 -20.22
C PHE A 188 9.52 18.21 -20.87
N LYS A 189 10.39 19.00 -21.51
CA LYS A 189 11.55 18.47 -22.25
C LYS A 189 12.84 18.48 -21.44
N TYR A 190 13.04 19.48 -20.59
CA TYR A 190 14.29 19.66 -19.86
C TYR A 190 14.19 19.30 -18.38
N ILE A 191 13.10 19.67 -17.69
CA ILE A 191 12.97 19.47 -16.25
C ILE A 191 12.37 18.08 -15.94
N LEU A 192 11.21 17.77 -16.47
CA LEU A 192 10.46 16.56 -16.12
C LEU A 192 11.27 15.26 -16.26
N PRO A 193 12.02 15.01 -17.36
CA PRO A 193 12.78 13.76 -17.51
C PRO A 193 13.83 13.56 -16.40
N ASN A 194 14.41 14.63 -15.90
CA ASN A 194 15.42 14.59 -14.83
C ASN A 194 14.77 14.43 -13.44
N VAL A 195 13.64 15.09 -13.24
CA VAL A 195 12.89 15.06 -11.98
C VAL A 195 12.26 13.69 -11.71
N ILE A 196 11.90 12.93 -12.73
CA ILE A 196 11.33 11.58 -12.60
C ILE A 196 12.37 10.53 -12.12
N THR A 197 13.67 10.78 -12.32
CA THR A 197 14.73 9.80 -12.04
C THR A 197 14.69 9.21 -10.61
N PRO A 198 14.50 9.98 -9.53
CA PRO A 198 14.42 9.42 -8.18
C PRO A 198 13.03 8.83 -7.80
N LEU A 199 12.00 9.05 -8.62
CA LEU A 199 10.62 8.59 -8.34
C LEU A 199 10.50 7.08 -8.09
N PRO A 200 11.12 6.16 -8.87
CA PRO A 200 10.96 4.73 -8.67
C PRO A 200 11.30 4.27 -7.25
N ILE A 201 12.29 4.92 -6.62
CA ILE A 201 12.67 4.60 -5.23
C ILE A 201 11.53 4.96 -4.27
N LEU A 202 10.98 6.17 -4.39
CA LEU A 202 9.87 6.61 -3.54
C LEU A 202 8.60 5.80 -3.80
N LEU A 203 8.32 5.44 -5.06
CA LEU A 203 7.18 4.59 -5.43
C LEU A 203 7.25 3.24 -4.71
N THR A 204 8.41 2.58 -4.70
CA THR A 204 8.57 1.27 -4.05
C THR A 204 8.47 1.35 -2.54
N LEU A 205 9.03 2.40 -1.92
CA LEU A 205 8.93 2.62 -0.48
C LEU A 205 7.47 2.88 -0.06
N ASN A 206 6.78 3.77 -0.77
CA ASN A 206 5.38 4.07 -0.47
C ASN A 206 4.45 2.89 -0.78
N ALA A 207 4.76 2.06 -1.78
CA ALA A 207 4.01 0.84 -2.05
C ALA A 207 4.07 -0.14 -0.87
N ALA A 208 5.27 -0.33 -0.30
CA ALA A 208 5.45 -1.20 0.85
C ALA A 208 4.73 -0.66 2.10
N ASP A 209 4.85 0.65 2.36
CA ASP A 209 4.19 1.29 3.50
C ASP A 209 2.66 1.28 3.32
N ALA A 210 2.15 1.51 2.11
CA ALA A 210 0.72 1.50 1.81
C ALA A 210 0.04 0.16 2.09
N VAL A 211 0.73 -0.97 1.88
CA VAL A 211 0.22 -2.30 2.27
C VAL A 211 0.01 -2.37 3.78
N LEU A 212 0.97 -1.87 4.57
CA LEU A 212 0.88 -1.88 6.03
C LEU A 212 -0.24 -0.97 6.54
N VAL A 213 -0.36 0.22 5.96
CA VAL A 213 -1.44 1.18 6.32
C VAL A 213 -2.80 0.63 5.92
N LEU A 214 -2.93 0.02 4.73
CA LEU A 214 -4.17 -0.63 4.30
C LEU A 214 -4.58 -1.75 5.26
N GLY A 215 -3.63 -2.64 5.62
CA GLY A 215 -3.87 -3.70 6.59
C GLY A 215 -4.30 -3.15 7.97
N SER A 216 -3.70 -2.03 8.38
CA SER A 216 -4.11 -1.34 9.62
C SER A 216 -5.54 -0.80 9.55
N LEU A 217 -5.93 -0.18 8.42
CA LEU A 217 -7.30 0.27 8.17
C LEU A 217 -8.30 -0.89 8.17
N GLY A 218 -7.95 -1.99 7.49
CA GLY A 218 -8.76 -3.21 7.48
C GLY A 218 -8.91 -3.81 8.86
N PHE A 219 -7.84 -3.88 9.65
CA PHE A 219 -7.86 -4.34 11.02
C PHE A 219 -8.78 -3.50 11.92
N LEU A 220 -8.83 -2.18 11.69
CA LEU A 220 -9.76 -1.28 12.39
C LEU A 220 -11.19 -1.31 11.80
N GLY A 221 -11.43 -2.09 10.74
CA GLY A 221 -12.73 -2.21 10.10
C GLY A 221 -13.12 -1.01 9.23
N LEU A 222 -12.15 -0.16 8.85
CA LEU A 222 -12.35 1.07 8.06
C LEU A 222 -11.90 0.93 6.59
N GLY A 223 -11.30 -0.20 6.21
CA GLY A 223 -10.81 -0.45 4.86
C GLY A 223 -11.92 -0.80 3.87
N VAL A 224 -12.00 -2.07 3.50
CA VAL A 224 -13.03 -2.60 2.59
C VAL A 224 -14.17 -3.28 3.36
N PRO A 225 -15.33 -3.56 2.72
CA PRO A 225 -16.39 -4.35 3.34
C PRO A 225 -15.89 -5.73 3.79
N ALA A 226 -16.47 -6.26 4.87
CA ALA A 226 -16.00 -7.49 5.52
C ALA A 226 -16.18 -8.79 4.69
N ASP A 227 -17.02 -8.76 3.67
CA ASP A 227 -17.20 -9.82 2.68
C ASP A 227 -16.02 -9.94 1.71
N VAL A 228 -15.33 -8.82 1.46
CA VAL A 228 -14.17 -8.75 0.58
C VAL A 228 -12.94 -9.29 1.30
N PRO A 229 -12.15 -10.21 0.69
CA PRO A 229 -10.91 -10.71 1.27
C PRO A 229 -9.89 -9.58 1.46
N GLU A 230 -9.47 -9.34 2.70
CA GLU A 230 -8.47 -8.31 3.04
C GLU A 230 -7.71 -8.75 4.30
N TRP A 231 -6.40 -8.67 4.27
CA TRP A 231 -5.54 -9.23 5.31
C TRP A 231 -5.77 -8.63 6.71
N GLY A 232 -6.02 -7.32 6.80
CA GLY A 232 -6.23 -6.64 8.08
C GLY A 232 -7.55 -7.04 8.71
N SER A 233 -8.63 -7.08 7.94
CA SER A 233 -9.95 -7.51 8.42
C SER A 233 -9.95 -8.98 8.81
N ASP A 234 -9.28 -9.85 8.04
CA ASP A 234 -9.16 -11.27 8.35
C ASP A 234 -8.33 -11.50 9.62
N LEU A 235 -7.26 -10.72 9.82
CA LEU A 235 -6.47 -10.74 11.05
C LEU A 235 -7.30 -10.33 12.28
N ASN A 236 -8.12 -9.28 12.16
CA ASN A 236 -9.03 -8.86 13.24
C ASN A 236 -10.00 -9.99 13.61
N LEU A 237 -10.60 -10.64 12.61
CA LEU A 237 -11.50 -11.75 12.82
C LEU A 237 -10.82 -12.95 13.49
N ALA A 238 -9.58 -13.27 13.09
CA ALA A 238 -8.79 -14.35 13.66
C ALA A 238 -8.38 -14.04 15.12
N LEU A 239 -8.04 -12.80 15.43
CA LEU A 239 -7.68 -12.38 16.77
C LEU A 239 -8.84 -12.57 17.76
N ALA A 240 -10.06 -12.24 17.37
CA ALA A 240 -11.25 -12.49 18.18
C ALA A 240 -11.40 -13.98 18.50
N CYS A 241 -11.19 -14.86 17.54
CA CYS A 241 -11.21 -16.32 17.77
C CYS A 241 -10.13 -16.76 18.77
N LEU A 242 -8.89 -16.28 18.62
CA LEU A 242 -7.78 -16.65 19.50
C LEU A 242 -8.03 -16.23 20.96
N LEU A 243 -8.63 -15.06 21.17
CA LEU A 243 -8.94 -14.56 22.51
C LEU A 243 -9.98 -15.43 23.23
N TYR A 244 -10.93 -16.02 22.50
CA TYR A 244 -11.98 -16.87 23.08
C TYR A 244 -11.57 -18.34 23.20
N THR A 245 -10.67 -18.83 22.35
CA THR A 245 -10.23 -20.24 22.33
C THR A 245 -8.96 -20.50 23.13
N SER A 246 -8.17 -19.45 23.42
CA SER A 246 -6.95 -19.59 24.20
C SER A 246 -7.29 -19.75 25.69
N PRO A 247 -6.89 -20.85 26.36
CA PRO A 247 -7.18 -21.02 27.79
C PRO A 247 -6.55 -19.90 28.62
N SER A 248 -7.40 -19.14 29.29
CA SER A 248 -6.98 -18.07 30.18
C SER A 248 -6.19 -18.66 31.36
N PRO A 249 -5.17 -17.98 31.89
CA PRO A 249 -4.56 -18.36 33.17
C PRO A 249 -5.58 -18.45 34.32
N ARG A 250 -6.73 -17.78 34.19
CA ARG A 250 -7.86 -17.87 35.13
C ARG A 250 -8.59 -19.20 35.04
N ASP A 251 -8.74 -19.79 33.86
CA ASP A 251 -9.42 -21.07 33.67
C ASP A 251 -8.66 -22.21 34.36
N LYS A 252 -7.33 -22.16 34.36
CA LYS A 252 -6.48 -23.09 35.11
C LYS A 252 -6.60 -22.96 36.62
N ARG A 253 -6.98 -21.79 37.14
CA ARG A 253 -7.21 -21.58 38.59
C ARG A 253 -8.58 -22.10 39.04
N GLN A 254 -9.61 -21.99 38.24
CA GLN A 254 -10.94 -22.53 38.56
C GLN A 254 -10.95 -24.06 38.60
N SER A 255 -10.17 -24.73 37.77
CA SER A 255 -10.03 -26.19 37.81
C SER A 255 -9.27 -26.73 39.03
N ARG A 256 -8.67 -25.88 39.84
CA ARG A 256 -7.93 -26.23 41.07
C ARG A 256 -8.68 -25.89 42.35
N MET A 257 -9.91 -25.37 42.31
CA MET A 257 -10.73 -25.24 43.49
C MET A 257 -11.25 -26.61 43.86
N PRO A 258 -10.93 -27.16 45.07
CA PRO A 258 -11.52 -28.41 45.51
C PRO A 258 -13.02 -28.18 45.62
N SER A 259 -13.81 -29.08 45.04
CA SER A 259 -15.23 -29.13 45.29
C SER A 259 -15.37 -29.34 46.82
N SER A 260 -15.66 -28.28 47.56
CA SER A 260 -16.08 -28.40 48.93
C SER A 260 -17.38 -29.19 48.92
N ALA A 261 -17.31 -30.39 49.45
CA ALA A 261 -18.45 -31.24 49.75
C ALA A 261 -19.45 -30.57 50.70
#